data_612cb744f24485865c9f568c5a24220d
#
_entry.id   612cb744f24485865c9f568c5a24220d
#
_cell.length_a   1.000
_cell.length_b   1.000
_cell.length_c   1.000
_cell.angle_alpha   90.00
_cell.angle_beta   90.00
_cell.angle_gamma   90.00
#
_symmetry.space_group_name_H-M   'P 1'
#
loop_
_entity.id
_entity.type
_entity.pdbx_description
1 polymer ?
#
loop_
_entity_poly.entity_id
_entity_poly.type
_entity_poly.pdbx_seq_one_letter_code
_entity_poly.pdbx_strand_id
1 'polypeptide(L)'
;MDRPLPPASTDPVVLTAQESSPSVLFPTFTATTAWTLGLSLRERILSLPSSQRRPALISISLGGAYPSPHVVFQCATEPGTVADNEEWVRRKRATVLRWGVSSWLMRRKVLAGLGALEGGEREKEVEGAFVRKFALKSGSGGPADEYAIHGGGFPVRVTGVDGVVGVIVVSGLKQEDDHQVVVETVREFVGEKS
;
A
#
# COMPACT_ATOMS: atom_id res chain seq x y z
N MET A 1 17.23 -11.06 15.45
CA MET A 1 16.43 -12.29 15.24
C MET A 1 15.51 -12.03 14.07
N ASP A 2 15.41 -13.02 13.17
CA ASP A 2 14.48 -12.95 12.05
C ASP A 2 13.03 -12.93 12.56
N ARG A 3 12.25 -11.99 12.03
CA ARG A 3 10.85 -11.80 12.41
C ARG A 3 9.96 -11.92 11.15
N PRO A 4 9.43 -13.10 10.84
CA PRO A 4 8.61 -13.30 9.66
C PRO A 4 7.31 -12.50 9.73
N LEU A 5 6.78 -12.11 8.57
CA LEU A 5 5.45 -11.53 8.45
C LEU A 5 4.38 -12.63 8.51
N PRO A 6 3.29 -12.43 9.23
CA PRO A 6 2.12 -13.28 9.09
C PRO A 6 1.48 -13.06 7.70
N PRO A 7 0.73 -14.04 7.18
CA PRO A 7 0.02 -13.89 5.92
C PRO A 7 -0.94 -12.69 5.94
N ALA A 8 -0.93 -11.89 4.88
CA ALA A 8 -1.91 -10.83 4.70
C ALA A 8 -3.32 -11.44 4.52
N SER A 9 -4.34 -10.82 5.09
CA SER A 9 -5.72 -11.22 4.84
C SER A 9 -6.05 -11.11 3.34
N THR A 10 -6.84 -12.05 2.86
CA THR A 10 -7.37 -12.05 1.49
C THR A 10 -8.86 -11.73 1.44
N ASP A 11 -9.51 -11.63 2.60
CA ASP A 11 -10.92 -11.28 2.73
C ASP A 11 -11.10 -9.74 2.69
N PRO A 12 -11.82 -9.19 1.70
CA PRO A 12 -12.06 -7.75 1.62
C PRO A 12 -12.87 -7.18 2.79
N VAL A 13 -13.68 -7.99 3.49
CA VAL A 13 -14.42 -7.55 4.68
C VAL A 13 -13.44 -7.33 5.83
N VAL A 14 -12.57 -8.32 6.08
CA VAL A 14 -11.52 -8.23 7.11
C VAL A 14 -10.59 -7.05 6.81
N LEU A 15 -10.13 -6.90 5.57
CA LEU A 15 -9.26 -5.79 5.18
C LEU A 15 -9.93 -4.42 5.37
N THR A 16 -11.22 -4.30 5.03
CA THR A 16 -11.97 -3.06 5.25
C THR A 16 -12.04 -2.71 6.75
N ALA A 17 -12.32 -3.69 7.60
CA ALA A 17 -12.33 -3.50 9.04
C ALA A 17 -10.92 -3.13 9.58
N GLN A 18 -9.87 -3.74 9.05
CA GLN A 18 -8.49 -3.43 9.42
C GLN A 18 -8.11 -1.98 9.09
N GLU A 19 -8.46 -1.49 7.89
CA GLU A 19 -8.14 -0.12 7.44
C GLU A 19 -9.00 0.95 8.14
N SER A 20 -10.11 0.57 8.76
CA SER A 20 -10.99 1.46 9.53
C SER A 20 -10.74 1.37 11.04
N SER A 21 -9.85 0.47 11.47
CA SER A 21 -9.56 0.25 12.88
C SER A 21 -8.87 1.46 13.52
N PRO A 22 -9.21 1.83 14.77
CA PRO A 22 -8.46 2.84 15.53
C PRO A 22 -6.95 2.54 15.61
N SER A 23 -6.56 1.28 15.53
CA SER A 23 -5.15 0.85 15.58
C SER A 23 -4.31 1.27 14.37
N VAL A 24 -4.91 1.81 13.31
CA VAL A 24 -4.22 2.36 12.15
C VAL A 24 -4.53 3.85 11.91
N LEU A 25 -5.28 4.48 12.81
CA LEU A 25 -5.60 5.90 12.76
C LEU A 25 -4.54 6.68 13.53
N PHE A 26 -3.86 7.58 12.85
CA PHE A 26 -2.87 8.45 13.50
C PHE A 26 -3.58 9.55 14.30
N PRO A 27 -3.12 9.89 15.51
CA PRO A 27 -3.61 11.08 16.22
C PRO A 27 -3.22 12.37 15.48
N THR A 28 -2.02 12.40 14.91
CA THR A 28 -1.50 13.46 14.05
C THR A 28 -0.55 12.86 13.02
N PHE A 29 -0.41 13.49 11.86
CA PHE A 29 0.55 13.06 10.85
C PHE A 29 1.35 14.24 10.31
N THR A 30 2.64 14.27 10.63
CA THR A 30 3.59 15.32 10.26
C THR A 30 4.75 14.74 9.45
N ALA A 31 5.61 15.59 8.89
CA ALA A 31 6.86 15.14 8.25
C ALA A 31 7.76 14.36 9.23
N THR A 32 7.80 14.76 10.50
CA THR A 32 8.53 14.03 11.56
C THR A 32 7.92 12.65 11.81
N THR A 33 6.58 12.57 11.84
CA THR A 33 5.87 11.27 11.94
C THR A 33 6.22 10.36 10.78
N ALA A 34 6.17 10.90 9.55
CA ALA A 34 6.51 10.16 8.34
C ALA A 34 7.97 9.67 8.34
N TRP A 35 8.89 10.51 8.81
CA TRP A 35 10.30 10.15 8.91
C TRP A 35 10.53 8.98 9.86
N THR A 36 10.01 9.08 11.10
CA THR A 36 10.14 8.02 12.10
C THR A 36 9.49 6.72 11.64
N LEU A 37 8.28 6.79 11.09
CA LEU A 37 7.58 5.62 10.54
C LEU A 37 8.36 4.99 9.36
N GLY A 38 8.93 5.81 8.49
CA GLY A 38 9.74 5.34 7.38
C GLY A 38 10.98 4.57 7.82
N LEU A 39 11.65 5.04 8.88
CA LEU A 39 12.78 4.32 9.50
C LEU A 39 12.31 3.00 10.13
N SER A 40 11.18 3.00 10.86
CA SER A 40 10.61 1.79 11.45
C SER A 40 10.26 0.75 10.37
N LEU A 41 9.67 1.17 9.25
CA LEU A 41 9.40 0.31 8.09
C LEU A 41 10.70 -0.29 7.53
N ARG A 42 11.74 0.53 7.38
CA ARG A 42 13.04 0.05 6.88
C ARG A 42 13.62 -1.01 7.81
N GLU A 43 13.66 -0.75 9.10
CA GLU A 43 14.15 -1.69 10.12
C GLU A 43 13.32 -2.98 10.12
N ARG A 44 12.00 -2.86 10.03
CA ARG A 44 11.10 -4.00 9.97
C ARG A 44 11.36 -4.89 8.75
N ILE A 45 11.54 -4.30 7.57
CA ILE A 45 11.87 -5.05 6.34
C ILE A 45 13.24 -5.72 6.48
N LEU A 46 14.24 -5.03 7.02
CA LEU A 46 15.57 -5.60 7.23
C LEU A 46 15.59 -6.75 8.25
N SER A 47 14.62 -6.80 9.16
CA SER A 47 14.45 -7.91 10.13
C SER A 47 13.71 -9.12 9.56
N LEU A 48 13.26 -9.08 8.32
CA LEU A 48 12.59 -10.22 7.67
C LEU A 48 13.60 -11.36 7.40
N PRO A 49 13.15 -12.61 7.50
CA PRO A 49 13.95 -13.76 7.07
C PRO A 49 14.28 -13.67 5.57
N SER A 50 15.38 -14.27 5.15
CA SER A 50 15.85 -14.23 3.76
C SER A 50 14.83 -14.76 2.73
N SER A 51 13.88 -15.59 3.17
CA SER A 51 12.78 -16.09 2.32
C SER A 51 11.74 -15.01 1.96
N GLN A 52 11.57 -13.99 2.81
CA GLN A 52 10.64 -12.86 2.60
C GLN A 52 11.37 -11.56 2.24
N ARG A 53 12.58 -11.36 2.75
CA ARG A 53 13.36 -10.14 2.55
C ARG A 53 13.84 -9.99 1.11
N ARG A 54 13.65 -8.79 0.57
CA ARG A 54 14.19 -8.35 -0.73
C ARG A 54 14.46 -6.84 -0.68
N PRO A 55 15.35 -6.30 -1.54
CA PRO A 55 15.48 -4.88 -1.72
C PRO A 55 14.12 -4.25 -2.04
N ALA A 56 13.70 -3.26 -1.27
CA ALA A 56 12.43 -2.59 -1.43
C ALA A 56 12.59 -1.08 -1.34
N LEU A 57 11.72 -0.36 -2.05
CA LEU A 57 11.59 1.09 -1.97
C LEU A 57 10.43 1.43 -1.03
N ILE A 58 10.69 2.28 -0.06
CA ILE A 58 9.69 2.86 0.84
C ILE A 58 9.48 4.31 0.43
N SER A 59 8.24 4.74 0.30
CA SER A 59 7.88 6.13 0.03
C SER A 59 6.68 6.54 0.86
N ILE A 60 6.78 7.70 1.54
CA ILE A 60 5.68 8.31 2.29
C ILE A 60 5.47 9.72 1.74
N SER A 61 4.24 10.02 1.35
CA SER A 61 3.86 11.32 0.82
C SER A 61 2.66 11.88 1.56
N LEU A 62 2.58 13.21 1.66
CA LEU A 62 1.37 13.90 2.06
C LEU A 62 0.35 13.87 0.92
N GLY A 63 -0.94 13.83 1.26
CA GLY A 63 -2.04 13.86 0.31
C GLY A 63 -2.24 15.24 -0.31
N GLY A 64 -2.93 15.30 -1.43
CA GLY A 64 -3.49 16.53 -1.99
C GLY A 64 -2.76 17.18 -3.16
N ALA A 65 -1.55 16.78 -3.51
CA ALA A 65 -0.85 17.34 -4.67
C ALA A 65 -0.75 16.32 -5.83
N TYR A 66 -1.72 16.35 -6.73
CA TYR A 66 -1.61 15.64 -8.01
C TYR A 66 -1.29 16.68 -9.11
N PRO A 67 -0.39 16.41 -10.04
CA PRO A 67 0.36 15.18 -10.28
C PRO A 67 1.67 15.03 -9.48
N SER A 68 2.10 16.05 -8.72
CA SER A 68 3.39 16.07 -8.01
C SER A 68 3.17 15.77 -6.52
N PRO A 69 3.40 14.54 -6.04
CA PRO A 69 3.24 14.21 -4.64
C PRO A 69 4.28 14.95 -3.78
N HIS A 70 3.87 15.44 -2.62
CA HIS A 70 4.82 15.95 -1.62
C HIS A 70 5.40 14.76 -0.86
N VAL A 71 6.50 14.20 -1.38
CA VAL A 71 7.22 13.10 -0.71
C VAL A 71 7.97 13.67 0.49
N VAL A 72 7.68 13.15 1.67
CA VAL A 72 8.30 13.57 2.94
C VAL A 72 9.27 12.53 3.50
N PHE A 73 9.24 11.31 2.97
CA PHE A 73 10.23 10.27 3.25
C PHE A 73 10.34 9.34 2.04
N GLN A 74 11.57 9.00 1.65
CA GLN A 74 11.82 7.96 0.67
C GLN A 74 13.19 7.34 0.91
N CYS A 75 13.26 6.01 0.89
CA CYS A 75 14.54 5.30 0.92
C CYS A 75 14.43 3.91 0.30
N ALA A 76 15.53 3.43 -0.28
CA ALA A 76 15.74 2.01 -0.51
C ALA A 76 16.11 1.32 0.83
N THR A 77 15.59 0.12 1.07
CA THR A 77 15.93 -0.64 2.28
C THR A 77 17.38 -1.11 2.28
N GLU A 78 17.84 -1.53 1.11
CA GLU A 78 19.20 -2.04 0.83
C GLU A 78 19.51 -1.89 -0.67
N PRO A 79 20.76 -2.05 -1.12
CA PRO A 79 21.08 -2.04 -2.55
C PRO A 79 20.34 -3.14 -3.32
N GLY A 80 19.96 -2.85 -4.58
CA GLY A 80 19.28 -3.81 -5.47
C GLY A 80 17.87 -3.41 -5.90
N THR A 81 17.35 -2.24 -5.49
CA THR A 81 16.15 -1.66 -6.08
C THR A 81 16.41 -1.26 -7.53
N VAL A 82 15.38 -1.30 -8.37
CA VAL A 82 15.42 -0.95 -9.80
C VAL A 82 14.45 0.18 -10.11
N ALA A 83 14.58 0.80 -11.28
CA ALA A 83 13.72 1.92 -11.70
C ALA A 83 12.22 1.58 -11.65
N ASP A 84 11.85 0.36 -11.94
CA ASP A 84 10.46 -0.12 -11.85
C ASP A 84 9.86 0.00 -10.44
N ASN A 85 10.67 -0.04 -9.38
CA ASN A 85 10.16 0.19 -8.03
C ASN A 85 9.54 1.57 -7.88
N GLU A 86 10.10 2.61 -8.51
CA GLU A 86 9.53 3.97 -8.53
C GLU A 86 8.19 3.99 -9.28
N GLU A 87 8.08 3.32 -10.43
CA GLU A 87 6.84 3.23 -11.18
C GLU A 87 5.75 2.50 -10.39
N TRP A 88 6.10 1.42 -9.71
CA TRP A 88 5.16 0.75 -8.81
C TRP A 88 4.73 1.65 -7.65
N VAL A 89 5.65 2.40 -7.05
CA VAL A 89 5.34 3.37 -5.98
C VAL A 89 4.36 4.42 -6.50
N ARG A 90 4.63 5.03 -7.67
CA ARG A 90 3.75 6.03 -8.29
C ARG A 90 2.35 5.49 -8.51
N ARG A 91 2.23 4.32 -9.14
CA ARG A 91 0.96 3.68 -9.49
C ARG A 91 0.15 3.22 -8.26
N LYS A 92 0.81 2.63 -7.26
CA LYS A 92 0.16 2.25 -5.98
C LYS A 92 -0.35 3.49 -5.24
N ARG A 93 0.44 4.56 -5.19
CA ARG A 93 0.04 5.85 -4.60
C ARG A 93 -1.20 6.42 -5.29
N ALA A 94 -1.21 6.46 -6.61
CA ALA A 94 -2.34 6.94 -7.40
C ALA A 94 -3.63 6.15 -7.08
N THR A 95 -3.52 4.83 -6.92
CA THR A 95 -4.65 3.98 -6.51
C THR A 95 -5.20 4.40 -5.14
N VAL A 96 -4.33 4.55 -4.15
CA VAL A 96 -4.75 4.95 -2.80
C VAL A 96 -5.41 6.33 -2.80
N LEU A 97 -4.82 7.31 -3.47
CA LEU A 97 -5.36 8.68 -3.53
C LEU A 97 -6.72 8.74 -4.21
N ARG A 98 -6.93 7.95 -5.27
CA ARG A 98 -8.19 7.96 -6.03
C ARG A 98 -9.34 7.27 -5.31
N TRP A 99 -9.09 6.13 -4.67
CA TRP A 99 -10.16 5.30 -4.08
C TRP A 99 -10.17 5.28 -2.55
N GLY A 100 -9.19 5.90 -1.92
CA GLY A 100 -9.14 6.03 -0.47
C GLY A 100 -8.95 4.72 0.29
N VAL A 101 -8.53 3.64 -0.36
CA VAL A 101 -8.28 2.33 0.23
C VAL A 101 -6.88 1.83 -0.15
N SER A 102 -6.37 0.83 0.57
CA SER A 102 -5.09 0.24 0.16
C SER A 102 -5.19 -0.41 -1.22
N SER A 103 -4.06 -0.42 -1.93
CA SER A 103 -3.98 -1.10 -3.23
C SER A 103 -4.28 -2.60 -3.12
N TRP A 104 -3.96 -3.23 -1.98
CA TRP A 104 -4.29 -4.62 -1.70
C TRP A 104 -5.79 -4.84 -1.49
N LEU A 105 -6.45 -4.02 -0.67
CA LEU A 105 -7.90 -4.09 -0.50
C LEU A 105 -8.62 -3.87 -1.84
N MET A 106 -8.15 -2.94 -2.67
CA MET A 106 -8.72 -2.75 -4.01
C MET A 106 -8.60 -4.03 -4.85
N ARG A 107 -7.42 -4.67 -4.88
CA ARG A 107 -7.23 -5.96 -5.56
C ARG A 107 -8.22 -7.02 -5.07
N ARG A 108 -8.34 -7.17 -3.74
CA ARG A 108 -9.22 -8.19 -3.13
C ARG A 108 -10.70 -7.92 -3.42
N LYS A 109 -11.13 -6.65 -3.43
CA LYS A 109 -12.51 -6.27 -3.84
C LYS A 109 -12.79 -6.59 -5.32
N VAL A 110 -11.82 -6.39 -6.19
CA VAL A 110 -11.97 -6.74 -7.61
C VAL A 110 -12.04 -8.25 -7.79
N LEU A 111 -11.15 -9.00 -7.15
CA LEU A 111 -11.13 -10.46 -7.19
C LEU A 111 -12.43 -11.07 -6.66
N ALA A 112 -12.98 -10.54 -5.57
CA ALA A 112 -14.27 -10.98 -5.02
C ALA A 112 -15.42 -10.75 -6.02
N GLY A 113 -15.33 -9.74 -6.87
CA GLY A 113 -16.30 -9.45 -7.91
C GLY A 113 -16.22 -10.33 -9.16
N LEU A 114 -15.18 -11.14 -9.32
CA LEU A 114 -14.98 -12.02 -10.48
C LEU A 114 -15.80 -13.33 -10.45
N GLY A 115 -16.50 -13.61 -9.36
CA GLY A 115 -17.49 -14.70 -9.27
C GLY A 115 -16.92 -16.10 -9.54
N ALA A 116 -17.40 -16.75 -10.59
CA ALA A 116 -17.21 -18.17 -10.88
C ALA A 116 -15.80 -18.59 -11.37
N LEU A 117 -14.88 -17.66 -11.62
CA LEU A 117 -13.52 -18.01 -12.02
C LEU A 117 -12.75 -18.66 -10.85
N GLU A 118 -11.92 -19.65 -11.13
CA GLU A 118 -11.14 -20.35 -10.11
C GLU A 118 -9.70 -19.84 -9.98
N GLY A 119 -9.19 -19.79 -8.76
CA GLY A 119 -7.80 -19.59 -8.35
C GLY A 119 -6.91 -18.78 -9.30
N GLY A 120 -6.07 -19.44 -10.06
CA GLY A 120 -5.08 -18.79 -10.94
C GLY A 120 -5.67 -18.04 -12.13
N GLU A 121 -6.90 -18.34 -12.57
CA GLU A 121 -7.59 -17.57 -13.63
C GLU A 121 -8.04 -16.20 -13.11
N ARG A 122 -8.54 -16.13 -11.87
CA ARG A 122 -8.88 -14.84 -11.22
C ARG A 122 -7.67 -13.91 -11.15
N GLU A 123 -6.50 -14.44 -10.77
CA GLU A 123 -5.28 -13.64 -10.67
C GLU A 123 -4.82 -13.10 -12.02
N LYS A 124 -5.06 -13.82 -13.12
CA LYS A 124 -4.77 -13.35 -14.49
C LYS A 124 -5.75 -12.28 -14.96
N GLU A 125 -7.02 -12.40 -14.56
CA GLU A 125 -8.09 -11.52 -15.00
C GLU A 125 -8.27 -10.26 -14.15
N VAL A 126 -7.70 -10.20 -12.95
CA VAL A 126 -7.99 -9.14 -11.98
C VAL A 126 -7.67 -7.74 -12.48
N GLU A 127 -6.59 -7.56 -13.23
CA GLU A 127 -6.22 -6.24 -13.76
C GLU A 127 -7.14 -5.80 -14.89
N GLY A 128 -7.50 -6.73 -15.80
CA GLY A 128 -8.49 -6.47 -16.81
C GLY A 128 -9.88 -6.14 -16.23
N ALA A 129 -10.29 -6.83 -15.17
CA ALA A 129 -11.52 -6.55 -14.45
C ALA A 129 -11.50 -5.18 -13.74
N PHE A 130 -10.36 -4.81 -13.15
CA PHE A 130 -10.16 -3.48 -12.57
C PHE A 130 -10.32 -2.38 -13.63
N VAL A 131 -9.65 -2.52 -14.76
CA VAL A 131 -9.75 -1.59 -15.89
C VAL A 131 -11.18 -1.43 -16.37
N ARG A 132 -11.91 -2.55 -16.56
CA ARG A 132 -13.32 -2.53 -17.00
C ARG A 132 -14.22 -1.90 -15.94
N LYS A 133 -14.07 -2.28 -14.69
CA LYS A 133 -14.92 -1.78 -13.57
C LYS A 133 -14.87 -0.27 -13.42
N PHE A 134 -13.70 0.33 -13.60
CA PHE A 134 -13.49 1.76 -13.40
C PHE A 134 -13.37 2.54 -14.73
N ALA A 135 -13.68 1.89 -15.85
CA ALA A 135 -13.62 2.48 -17.20
C ALA A 135 -12.26 3.16 -17.49
N LEU A 136 -11.16 2.55 -17.06
CA LEU A 136 -9.82 3.08 -17.25
C LEU A 136 -9.41 2.92 -18.71
N LYS A 137 -9.51 4.00 -19.49
CA LYS A 137 -9.14 4.05 -20.91
C LYS A 137 -8.45 5.37 -21.17
N SER A 138 -7.56 5.40 -22.15
CA SER A 138 -7.04 6.66 -22.66
C SER A 138 -8.21 7.59 -23.02
N GLY A 139 -8.23 8.77 -22.39
CA GLY A 139 -9.18 9.83 -22.69
C GLY A 139 -10.52 9.81 -21.95
N SER A 140 -10.83 8.84 -21.06
CA SER A 140 -12.09 8.84 -20.30
C SER A 140 -11.92 8.70 -18.78
N GLY A 141 -11.45 7.58 -18.29
CA GLY A 141 -11.30 7.32 -16.85
C GLY A 141 -9.87 7.48 -16.33
N GLY A 142 -8.98 8.02 -17.16
CA GLY A 142 -7.54 8.01 -16.96
C GLY A 142 -6.89 6.74 -17.50
N PRO A 143 -5.59 6.82 -17.86
CA PRO A 143 -4.84 5.67 -18.35
C PRO A 143 -4.80 4.53 -17.33
N ALA A 144 -4.94 3.29 -17.79
CA ALA A 144 -4.93 2.10 -16.92
C ALA A 144 -3.58 1.91 -16.23
N ASP A 145 -2.50 2.32 -16.86
CA ASP A 145 -1.12 2.24 -16.40
C ASP A 145 -0.76 3.29 -15.34
N GLU A 146 -1.63 4.25 -15.06
CA GLU A 146 -1.46 5.17 -13.93
C GLU A 146 -1.70 4.50 -12.57
N TYR A 147 -2.38 3.38 -12.53
CA TYR A 147 -2.83 2.74 -11.30
C TYR A 147 -2.27 1.33 -11.16
N ALA A 148 -2.03 0.91 -9.92
CA ALA A 148 -1.69 -0.47 -9.60
C ALA A 148 -2.46 -0.94 -8.38
N ILE A 149 -3.04 -2.14 -8.48
CA ILE A 149 -3.76 -2.82 -7.40
C ILE A 149 -2.91 -3.92 -6.73
N HIS A 150 -1.61 -3.93 -6.98
CA HIS A 150 -0.67 -4.76 -6.23
C HIS A 150 -0.50 -4.21 -4.82
N GLY A 151 -0.34 -5.08 -3.84
CA GLY A 151 -0.19 -4.69 -2.43
C GLY A 151 0.97 -3.73 -2.18
N GLY A 152 0.90 -3.01 -1.05
CA GLY A 152 1.95 -2.11 -0.57
C GLY A 152 1.58 -0.63 -0.52
N GLY A 153 0.57 -0.15 -1.27
CA GLY A 153 0.01 1.18 -1.08
C GLY A 153 -1.00 1.20 0.06
N PHE A 154 -0.86 2.10 1.04
CA PHE A 154 -1.71 2.18 2.21
C PHE A 154 -2.10 3.63 2.54
N PRO A 155 -3.38 3.93 2.83
CA PRO A 155 -3.82 5.27 3.18
C PRO A 155 -3.39 5.68 4.58
N VAL A 156 -2.88 6.89 4.73
CA VAL A 156 -2.72 7.54 6.02
C VAL A 156 -4.00 8.30 6.35
N ARG A 157 -4.57 8.00 7.51
CA ARG A 157 -5.76 8.67 8.06
C ARG A 157 -5.46 9.23 9.44
N VAL A 158 -6.06 10.36 9.75
CA VAL A 158 -5.90 11.06 11.04
C VAL A 158 -7.25 11.14 11.73
N THR A 159 -7.25 10.91 13.03
CA THR A 159 -8.47 11.01 13.86
C THR A 159 -9.11 12.41 13.72
N GLY A 160 -10.40 12.43 13.42
CA GLY A 160 -11.15 13.68 13.24
C GLY A 160 -10.89 14.40 11.92
N VAL A 161 -10.20 13.79 10.97
CA VAL A 161 -9.98 14.35 9.63
C VAL A 161 -10.58 13.41 8.59
N ASP A 162 -11.45 13.94 7.75
CA ASP A 162 -12.05 13.16 6.67
C ASP A 162 -11.04 12.93 5.52
N GLY A 163 -11.06 11.70 5.01
CA GLY A 163 -10.28 11.35 3.83
C GLY A 163 -8.86 10.86 4.12
N VAL A 164 -8.05 10.85 3.08
CA VAL A 164 -6.65 10.40 3.09
C VAL A 164 -5.74 11.61 3.15
N VAL A 165 -4.96 11.72 4.23
CA VAL A 165 -4.03 12.85 4.44
C VAL A 165 -2.63 12.55 3.92
N GLY A 166 -2.34 11.29 3.61
CA GLY A 166 -1.06 10.86 3.07
C GLY A 166 -1.10 9.42 2.58
N VAL A 167 -0.04 8.98 1.96
CA VAL A 167 0.09 7.60 1.45
C VAL A 167 1.45 7.03 1.82
N ILE A 168 1.44 5.82 2.36
CA ILE A 168 2.62 4.99 2.56
C ILE A 168 2.67 3.99 1.41
N VAL A 169 3.84 3.80 0.81
CA VAL A 169 4.05 2.77 -0.21
C VAL A 169 5.32 2.00 0.07
N VAL A 170 5.21 0.67 0.00
CA VAL A 170 6.35 -0.27 -0.06
C VAL A 170 6.28 -1.00 -1.40
N SER A 171 7.42 -1.16 -2.05
CA SER A 171 7.51 -1.86 -3.33
C SER A 171 8.83 -2.60 -3.47
N GLY A 172 8.79 -3.93 -3.54
CA GLY A 172 9.97 -4.77 -3.73
C GLY A 172 9.85 -6.17 -3.16
N LEU A 173 9.01 -6.39 -2.15
CA LEU A 173 8.69 -7.72 -1.63
C LEU A 173 7.65 -8.41 -2.53
N LYS A 174 7.12 -9.55 -2.10
CA LYS A 174 5.86 -10.06 -2.67
C LYS A 174 4.74 -9.08 -2.31
N GLN A 175 3.73 -8.95 -3.18
CA GLN A 175 2.68 -7.95 -2.99
C GLN A 175 1.91 -8.09 -1.66
N GLU A 176 1.68 -9.31 -1.20
CA GLU A 176 1.07 -9.59 0.10
C GLU A 176 1.98 -9.15 1.25
N ASP A 177 3.29 -9.35 1.12
CA ASP A 177 4.30 -8.95 2.12
C ASP A 177 4.50 -7.42 2.11
N ASP A 178 4.50 -6.78 0.93
CA ASP A 178 4.51 -5.31 0.78
C ASP A 178 3.33 -4.68 1.56
N HIS A 179 2.13 -5.29 1.48
CA HIS A 179 0.96 -4.82 2.22
C HIS A 179 1.09 -5.09 3.72
N GLN A 180 1.44 -6.33 4.08
CA GLN A 180 1.44 -6.78 5.47
C GLN A 180 2.47 -6.04 6.33
N VAL A 181 3.67 -5.77 5.78
CA VAL A 181 4.70 -5.02 6.50
C VAL A 181 4.25 -3.59 6.83
N VAL A 182 3.51 -2.95 5.92
CA VAL A 182 2.95 -1.61 6.19
C VAL A 182 1.90 -1.68 7.29
N VAL A 183 0.93 -2.59 7.20
CA VAL A 183 -0.15 -2.73 8.20
C VAL A 183 0.41 -3.03 9.59
N GLU A 184 1.35 -3.97 9.69
CA GLU A 184 1.98 -4.34 10.97
C GLU A 184 2.73 -3.16 11.57
N THR A 185 3.60 -2.52 10.78
CA THR A 185 4.41 -1.39 11.27
C THR A 185 3.53 -0.18 11.67
N VAL A 186 2.48 0.12 10.91
CA VAL A 186 1.55 1.20 11.26
C VAL A 186 0.84 0.91 12.57
N ARG A 187 0.38 -0.33 12.79
CA ARG A 187 -0.28 -0.71 14.06
C ARG A 187 0.64 -0.59 15.26
N GLU A 188 1.87 -1.08 15.13
CA GLU A 188 2.87 -0.97 16.20
C GLU A 188 3.15 0.50 16.50
N PHE A 189 3.40 1.29 15.45
CA PHE A 189 3.72 2.72 15.59
C PHE A 189 2.59 3.53 16.21
N VAL A 190 1.33 3.26 15.87
CA VAL A 190 0.16 3.94 16.46
C VAL A 190 -0.04 3.46 17.90
N GLY A 191 0.10 2.16 18.17
CA GLY A 191 -0.05 1.60 19.51
C GLY A 191 0.99 2.09 20.53
N GLU A 192 2.21 2.40 20.09
CA GLU A 192 3.25 2.98 20.95
C GLU A 192 2.99 4.47 21.32
N LYS A 193 2.10 5.13 20.60
CA LYS A 193 1.77 6.56 20.77
C LYS A 193 0.40 6.80 21.40
N SER A 194 -0.36 5.72 21.66
CA SER A 194 -1.67 5.76 22.33
C SER A 194 -1.51 5.53 23.82
#